data_147188740f23fb176b80fe8a9854cbc9
#
_entry.id   147188740f23fb176b80fe8a9854cbc9
#
_cell.length_a   1.000
_cell.length_b   1.000
_cell.length_c   1.000
_cell.angle_alpha   90.00
_cell.angle_beta   90.00
_cell.angle_gamma   90.00
#
_symmetry.space_group_name_H-M   'P 1'
#
loop_
_entity.id
_entity.type
_entity.pdbx_description
1 polymer ?
#
loop_
_entity_poly.entity_id
_entity_poly.type
_entity_poly.pdbx_seq_one_letter_code
_entity_poly.pdbx_strand_id
1 'polypeptide(L)'
;MTNSFKNMVPEYYTRKQTFTNAERYITPRLKELEDMILGAEDKLYALEYELFVNVRNTISREVERIQRTAKAIAKLDTYISLALVASRNNYVRPKINTKGVIDIKNGRHPVVEKMIPNDMFIPNDTYLDNSKNRVSVITGPNMAGKSTYMRQTALIVLMAQIGSFVPAEKANIGIADRIFTRVGASDDLASGQSTFMVEMTEVANILRNATSRSLLILDEIGRGTSTFDGLSIAWAVIEYISNTKILGAKTLFATHYHELTELEGKLAGVNNYCIAVKERGDDIVFLRKIVKGGADKSYGIQVAKLAGVPDVVIERAKELVEELVSADITAAVKDIASENKKTKTKPQVHLDELDLEQISLFDTVKDDDVLEELKNIDVSNLTPIDALNTIYKLQNKLKNRW
;
A
#
# COMPACT_ATOMS: atom_id res chain seq x y z
N MET A 1 5.38 54.77 -59.55
CA MET A 1 5.49 55.54 -60.81
C MET A 1 6.98 55.72 -61.11
N THR A 2 7.37 55.64 -62.38
CA THR A 2 8.75 55.93 -62.81
C THR A 2 8.99 57.43 -62.83
N ASN A 3 10.26 57.85 -62.71
CA ASN A 3 10.61 59.27 -62.66
C ASN A 3 10.13 60.05 -63.87
N SER A 4 9.97 59.44 -65.06
CA SER A 4 9.46 60.05 -66.30
C SER A 4 8.00 60.52 -66.21
N PHE A 5 7.20 59.99 -65.29
CA PHE A 5 5.79 60.31 -65.11
C PHE A 5 5.48 61.02 -63.78
N LYS A 6 6.51 61.53 -63.10
CA LYS A 6 6.37 62.23 -61.84
C LYS A 6 5.41 63.42 -61.87
N ASN A 7 5.43 64.17 -62.95
CA ASN A 7 4.56 65.35 -63.11
C ASN A 7 3.09 65.00 -63.42
N MET A 8 2.77 63.72 -63.61
CA MET A 8 1.40 63.30 -63.92
C MET A 8 0.73 62.68 -62.64
N VAL A 9 1.40 62.78 -61.49
CA VAL A 9 0.86 62.25 -60.23
C VAL A 9 -0.24 63.20 -59.74
N PRO A 10 -1.46 62.71 -59.47
CA PRO A 10 -2.53 63.51 -58.88
C PRO A 10 -2.15 64.06 -57.50
N GLU A 11 -2.63 65.29 -57.20
CA GLU A 11 -2.32 65.94 -55.90
C GLU A 11 -2.75 65.16 -54.67
N TYR A 12 -3.75 64.31 -54.79
CA TYR A 12 -4.22 63.46 -53.65
C TYR A 12 -3.37 62.24 -53.42
N TYR A 13 -2.30 61.96 -54.17
CA TYR A 13 -1.34 60.91 -53.97
C TYR A 13 -0.26 61.40 -53.02
N THR A 14 -0.07 60.72 -51.89
CA THR A 14 0.98 61.03 -50.95
C THR A 14 2.21 60.19 -51.25
N ARG A 15 3.39 60.79 -51.38
CA ARG A 15 4.65 60.08 -51.61
C ARG A 15 5.03 59.29 -50.37
N LYS A 16 5.25 57.97 -50.52
CA LYS A 16 5.63 57.06 -49.42
C LYS A 16 7.11 56.69 -49.40
N GLN A 17 7.72 56.54 -50.59
CA GLN A 17 9.13 56.12 -50.71
C GLN A 17 9.71 56.52 -52.05
N THR A 18 11.03 56.89 -52.07
CA THR A 18 11.78 57.24 -53.29
C THR A 18 12.80 56.07 -53.54
N PHE A 19 12.81 55.61 -54.78
CA PHE A 19 13.77 54.72 -55.38
C PHE A 19 14.63 55.40 -56.42
N THR A 20 15.74 54.80 -56.87
CA THR A 20 16.65 55.38 -57.85
C THR A 20 15.94 55.75 -59.14
N ASN A 21 15.01 54.98 -59.66
CA ASN A 21 14.31 55.13 -60.91
C ASN A 21 12.78 55.30 -60.79
N ALA A 22 12.23 55.37 -59.59
CA ALA A 22 10.80 55.46 -59.39
C ALA A 22 10.45 56.05 -58.00
N GLU A 23 9.24 56.53 -57.86
CA GLU A 23 8.66 56.90 -56.59
C GLU A 23 7.43 56.03 -56.28
N ARG A 24 7.23 55.65 -55.03
CA ARG A 24 6.06 54.94 -54.53
C ARG A 24 5.12 55.96 -53.90
N TYR A 25 3.89 55.93 -54.37
CA TYR A 25 2.81 56.75 -53.84
C TYR A 25 1.74 55.88 -53.18
N ILE A 26 1.02 56.49 -52.28
CA ILE A 26 -0.14 55.86 -51.61
C ILE A 26 -1.31 56.84 -51.67
N THR A 27 -2.51 56.35 -51.90
CA THR A 27 -3.70 57.17 -51.75
C THR A 27 -4.19 57.19 -50.33
N PRO A 28 -4.91 58.21 -49.83
CA PRO A 28 -5.53 58.21 -48.52
C PRO A 28 -6.37 56.94 -48.29
N ARG A 29 -7.15 56.54 -49.30
CA ARG A 29 -7.98 55.34 -49.20
C ARG A 29 -7.16 54.01 -49.09
N LEU A 30 -6.07 53.97 -49.86
CA LEU A 30 -5.17 52.80 -49.79
C LEU A 30 -4.47 52.73 -48.44
N LYS A 31 -4.10 53.86 -47.85
CA LYS A 31 -3.52 53.93 -46.51
C LYS A 31 -4.51 53.47 -45.45
N GLU A 32 -5.77 53.93 -45.53
CA GLU A 32 -6.82 53.39 -44.57
C GLU A 32 -7.01 51.92 -44.72
N LEU A 33 -7.01 51.34 -45.91
CA LEU A 33 -7.12 49.91 -46.14
C LEU A 33 -5.88 49.15 -45.62
N GLU A 34 -4.67 49.67 -45.86
CA GLU A 34 -3.41 49.11 -45.32
C GLU A 34 -3.46 49.06 -43.79
N ASP A 35 -3.83 50.19 -43.14
CA ASP A 35 -3.93 50.28 -41.67
C ASP A 35 -5.03 49.36 -41.12
N MET A 36 -6.14 49.19 -41.83
CA MET A 36 -7.19 48.24 -41.46
C MET A 36 -6.72 46.77 -41.55
N ILE A 37 -6.04 46.44 -42.65
CA ILE A 37 -5.56 45.06 -42.88
C ILE A 37 -4.42 44.74 -41.93
N LEU A 38 -3.39 45.58 -41.83
CA LEU A 38 -2.24 45.36 -41.00
C LEU A 38 -2.59 45.40 -39.50
N GLY A 39 -3.55 46.24 -39.12
CA GLY A 39 -4.02 46.32 -37.74
C GLY A 39 -5.17 45.36 -37.38
N ALA A 40 -5.68 44.58 -38.34
CA ALA A 40 -6.83 43.71 -38.10
C ALA A 40 -6.51 42.57 -37.13
N GLU A 41 -5.33 41.98 -37.25
CA GLU A 41 -4.86 40.87 -36.42
C GLU A 41 -4.67 41.33 -34.97
N ASP A 42 -4.01 42.48 -34.77
CA ASP A 42 -3.82 43.04 -33.43
C ASP A 42 -5.16 43.39 -32.74
N LYS A 43 -6.10 43.92 -33.51
CA LYS A 43 -7.45 44.21 -33.02
C LYS A 43 -8.22 42.94 -32.67
N LEU A 44 -8.05 41.90 -33.47
CA LEU A 44 -8.65 40.60 -33.22
C LEU A 44 -8.12 40.03 -31.90
N TYR A 45 -6.81 39.97 -31.71
CA TYR A 45 -6.20 39.50 -30.48
C TYR A 45 -6.60 40.32 -29.25
N ALA A 46 -6.66 41.64 -29.39
CA ALA A 46 -7.11 42.53 -28.31
C ALA A 46 -8.56 42.24 -27.91
N LEU A 47 -9.44 42.04 -28.89
CA LEU A 47 -10.85 41.74 -28.66
C LEU A 47 -11.02 40.33 -28.05
N GLU A 48 -10.31 39.33 -28.57
CA GLU A 48 -10.32 37.99 -28.01
C GLU A 48 -9.86 37.98 -26.54
N TYR A 49 -8.78 38.71 -26.23
CA TYR A 49 -8.29 38.84 -24.86
C TYR A 49 -9.31 39.53 -23.94
N GLU A 50 -9.94 40.61 -24.40
CA GLU A 50 -10.99 41.32 -23.66
C GLU A 50 -12.18 40.39 -23.34
N LEU A 51 -12.66 39.67 -24.35
CA LEU A 51 -13.75 38.71 -24.19
C LEU A 51 -13.37 37.58 -23.26
N PHE A 52 -12.16 37.04 -23.39
CA PHE A 52 -11.63 36.01 -22.46
C PHE A 52 -11.60 36.51 -21.02
N VAL A 53 -11.07 37.73 -20.81
CA VAL A 53 -11.00 38.33 -19.46
C VAL A 53 -12.40 38.53 -18.87
N ASN A 54 -13.36 38.99 -19.69
CA ASN A 54 -14.74 39.16 -19.23
C ASN A 54 -15.39 37.85 -18.84
N VAL A 55 -15.24 36.78 -19.63
CA VAL A 55 -15.72 35.45 -19.29
C VAL A 55 -15.05 34.94 -18.03
N ARG A 56 -13.71 35.00 -17.96
CA ARG A 56 -12.93 34.62 -16.79
C ARG A 56 -13.41 35.34 -15.52
N ASN A 57 -13.57 36.63 -15.57
CA ASN A 57 -13.99 37.43 -14.41
C ASN A 57 -15.42 37.12 -14.00
N THR A 58 -16.31 36.82 -14.96
CA THR A 58 -17.68 36.37 -14.67
C THR A 58 -17.68 35.05 -13.94
N ILE A 59 -16.90 34.05 -14.41
CA ILE A 59 -16.76 32.76 -13.73
C ILE A 59 -16.12 32.94 -12.36
N SER A 60 -15.08 33.79 -12.25
CA SER A 60 -14.36 34.02 -10.99
C SER A 60 -15.25 34.54 -9.87
N ARG A 61 -16.25 35.37 -10.19
CA ARG A 61 -17.25 35.86 -9.20
C ARG A 61 -18.12 34.73 -8.64
N GLU A 62 -18.32 33.66 -9.39
CA GLU A 62 -19.18 32.54 -9.02
C GLU A 62 -18.38 31.30 -8.57
N VAL A 63 -17.04 31.40 -8.52
CA VAL A 63 -16.18 30.23 -8.28
C VAL A 63 -16.49 29.51 -6.97
N GLU A 64 -16.77 30.24 -5.90
CA GLU A 64 -17.13 29.63 -4.60
C GLU A 64 -18.44 28.84 -4.68
N ARG A 65 -19.44 29.37 -5.41
CA ARG A 65 -20.72 28.70 -5.63
C ARG A 65 -20.55 27.46 -6.46
N ILE A 66 -19.77 27.56 -7.55
CA ILE A 66 -19.44 26.42 -8.43
C ILE A 66 -18.72 25.34 -7.64
N GLN A 67 -17.68 25.68 -6.88
CA GLN A 67 -16.91 24.72 -6.06
C GLN A 67 -17.76 24.05 -5.00
N ARG A 68 -18.63 24.80 -4.32
CA ARG A 68 -19.56 24.26 -3.32
C ARG A 68 -20.53 23.27 -3.95
N THR A 69 -21.09 23.61 -5.10
CA THR A 69 -22.01 22.73 -5.84
C THR A 69 -21.28 21.47 -6.31
N ALA A 70 -20.08 21.62 -6.91
CA ALA A 70 -19.26 20.49 -7.33
C ALA A 70 -18.93 19.54 -6.17
N LYS A 71 -18.55 20.07 -5.00
CA LYS A 71 -18.32 19.28 -3.79
C LYS A 71 -19.58 18.54 -3.32
N ALA A 72 -20.75 19.16 -3.41
CA ALA A 72 -22.01 18.52 -3.04
C ALA A 72 -22.35 17.38 -4.00
N ILE A 73 -22.20 17.57 -5.30
CA ILE A 73 -22.41 16.56 -6.33
C ILE A 73 -21.43 15.38 -6.12
N ALA A 74 -20.14 15.68 -5.93
CA ALA A 74 -19.13 14.64 -5.70
C ALA A 74 -19.43 13.78 -4.46
N LYS A 75 -19.91 14.39 -3.37
CA LYS A 75 -20.37 13.65 -2.19
C LYS A 75 -21.56 12.76 -2.50
N LEU A 76 -22.54 13.28 -3.21
CA LEU A 76 -23.75 12.53 -3.57
C LEU A 76 -23.40 11.35 -4.48
N ASP A 77 -22.57 11.56 -5.48
CA ASP A 77 -22.08 10.51 -6.39
C ASP A 77 -21.34 9.39 -5.63
N THR A 78 -20.45 9.77 -4.69
CA THR A 78 -19.79 8.81 -3.81
C THR A 78 -20.79 7.99 -2.98
N TYR A 79 -21.78 8.64 -2.39
CA TYR A 79 -22.79 7.94 -1.59
C TYR A 79 -23.67 7.01 -2.43
N ILE A 80 -24.05 7.43 -3.63
CA ILE A 80 -24.81 6.58 -4.57
C ILE A 80 -23.98 5.35 -4.95
N SER A 81 -22.71 5.53 -5.31
CA SER A 81 -21.82 4.44 -5.67
C SER A 81 -21.66 3.42 -4.53
N LEU A 82 -21.39 3.89 -3.31
CA LEU A 82 -21.29 3.02 -2.14
C LEU A 82 -22.61 2.31 -1.80
N ALA A 83 -23.75 3.00 -1.90
CA ALA A 83 -25.06 2.44 -1.65
C ALA A 83 -25.45 1.36 -2.68
N LEU A 84 -25.19 1.60 -3.96
CA LEU A 84 -25.44 0.63 -5.03
C LEU A 84 -24.60 -0.64 -4.84
N VAL A 85 -23.31 -0.48 -4.51
CA VAL A 85 -22.41 -1.62 -4.25
C VAL A 85 -22.90 -2.38 -3.02
N ALA A 86 -23.27 -1.71 -1.96
CA ALA A 86 -23.78 -2.33 -0.74
C ALA A 86 -25.07 -3.12 -0.98
N SER A 87 -26.02 -2.52 -1.70
CA SER A 87 -27.30 -3.16 -2.03
C SER A 87 -27.12 -4.40 -2.93
N ARG A 88 -26.29 -4.27 -3.97
CA ARG A 88 -26.07 -5.38 -4.95
C ARG A 88 -25.33 -6.57 -4.34
N ASN A 89 -24.50 -6.34 -3.31
CA ASN A 89 -23.63 -7.38 -2.74
C ASN A 89 -24.04 -7.79 -1.31
N ASN A 90 -25.22 -7.36 -0.83
CA ASN A 90 -25.70 -7.66 0.52
C ASN A 90 -24.67 -7.28 1.60
N TYR A 91 -24.09 -6.07 1.50
CA TYR A 91 -23.20 -5.53 2.52
C TYR A 91 -23.98 -4.90 3.65
N VAL A 92 -23.46 -4.99 4.86
CA VAL A 92 -24.10 -4.47 6.07
C VAL A 92 -23.42 -3.21 6.59
N ARG A 93 -24.18 -2.36 7.27
CA ARG A 93 -23.63 -1.17 7.94
C ARG A 93 -22.80 -1.59 9.15
N PRO A 94 -21.46 -1.32 9.17
CA PRO A 94 -20.64 -1.63 10.33
C PRO A 94 -20.93 -0.65 11.48
N LYS A 95 -20.80 -1.14 12.71
CA LYS A 95 -20.67 -0.28 13.91
C LYS A 95 -19.21 0.10 14.05
N ILE A 96 -18.94 1.37 14.31
CA ILE A 96 -17.58 1.86 14.56
C ILE A 96 -17.42 2.11 16.05
N ASN A 97 -16.29 1.71 16.64
CA ASN A 97 -15.99 1.90 18.04
C ASN A 97 -14.57 2.42 18.26
N THR A 98 -14.38 3.10 19.39
CA THR A 98 -13.08 3.61 19.85
C THR A 98 -12.37 2.67 20.83
N LYS A 99 -12.98 1.54 21.17
CA LYS A 99 -12.44 0.55 22.12
C LYS A 99 -11.38 -0.36 21.50
N GLY A 100 -11.17 -0.25 20.20
CA GLY A 100 -10.18 -1.05 19.46
C GLY A 100 -10.59 -2.51 19.22
N VAL A 101 -11.86 -2.87 19.45
CA VAL A 101 -12.37 -4.22 19.19
C VAL A 101 -12.75 -4.36 17.72
N ILE A 102 -12.27 -5.42 17.08
CA ILE A 102 -12.69 -5.84 15.74
C ILE A 102 -13.47 -7.15 15.91
N ASP A 103 -14.78 -7.10 15.69
CA ASP A 103 -15.69 -8.25 15.76
C ASP A 103 -16.49 -8.33 14.47
N ILE A 104 -16.16 -9.29 13.64
CA ILE A 104 -16.76 -9.53 12.33
C ILE A 104 -17.42 -10.90 12.36
N LYS A 105 -18.70 -10.98 12.04
CA LYS A 105 -19.46 -12.22 11.89
C LYS A 105 -19.72 -12.53 10.44
N ASN A 106 -19.42 -13.75 10.04
CA ASN A 106 -19.58 -14.24 8.67
C ASN A 106 -19.02 -13.26 7.62
N GLY A 107 -17.77 -12.79 7.85
CA GLY A 107 -17.06 -11.93 6.91
C GLY A 107 -16.79 -12.66 5.60
N ARG A 108 -16.84 -11.91 4.48
CA ARG A 108 -16.58 -12.41 3.13
C ARG A 108 -15.51 -11.56 2.47
N HIS A 109 -14.77 -12.15 1.55
CA HIS A 109 -13.76 -11.41 0.79
C HIS A 109 -14.40 -10.72 -0.42
N PRO A 110 -14.45 -9.37 -0.51
CA PRO A 110 -15.27 -8.65 -1.49
C PRO A 110 -14.91 -8.93 -2.96
N VAL A 111 -13.68 -9.36 -3.21
CA VAL A 111 -13.21 -9.71 -4.57
C VAL A 111 -13.39 -11.20 -4.82
N VAL A 112 -12.89 -12.05 -3.92
CA VAL A 112 -12.88 -13.50 -4.12
C VAL A 112 -14.30 -14.06 -4.20
N GLU A 113 -15.24 -13.55 -3.40
CA GLU A 113 -16.64 -13.98 -3.46
C GLU A 113 -17.30 -13.77 -4.84
N LYS A 114 -16.82 -12.79 -5.62
CA LYS A 114 -17.30 -12.53 -6.97
C LYS A 114 -16.63 -13.37 -8.04
N MET A 115 -15.42 -13.87 -7.76
CA MET A 115 -14.66 -14.69 -8.70
C MET A 115 -15.01 -16.18 -8.60
N ILE A 116 -15.58 -16.60 -7.47
CA ILE A 116 -16.01 -17.99 -7.25
C ILE A 116 -17.46 -18.14 -7.75
N PRO A 117 -17.73 -19.05 -8.69
CA PRO A 117 -19.09 -19.28 -9.16
C PRO A 117 -20.00 -19.86 -8.07
N ASN A 118 -21.27 -19.44 -8.07
CA ASN A 118 -22.37 -20.08 -7.34
C ASN A 118 -22.21 -20.15 -5.81
N ASP A 119 -22.13 -19.01 -5.13
CA ASP A 119 -22.25 -18.89 -3.66
C ASP A 119 -21.38 -19.85 -2.82
N MET A 120 -20.27 -20.35 -3.41
CA MET A 120 -19.38 -21.31 -2.75
C MET A 120 -18.33 -20.66 -1.83
N PHE A 121 -18.43 -19.35 -1.60
CA PHE A 121 -17.54 -18.68 -0.65
C PHE A 121 -17.90 -19.04 0.79
N ILE A 122 -16.93 -19.52 1.56
CA ILE A 122 -17.13 -19.85 2.98
C ILE A 122 -16.80 -18.63 3.85
N PRO A 123 -17.82 -18.02 4.49
CA PRO A 123 -17.61 -16.86 5.34
C PRO A 123 -16.94 -17.23 6.66
N ASN A 124 -16.17 -16.31 7.22
CA ASN A 124 -15.42 -16.53 8.46
C ASN A 124 -15.65 -15.42 9.48
N ASP A 125 -15.63 -15.79 10.75
CA ASP A 125 -15.65 -14.86 11.88
C ASP A 125 -14.23 -14.35 12.16
N THR A 126 -14.13 -13.10 12.62
CA THR A 126 -12.88 -12.53 13.13
C THR A 126 -13.15 -11.79 14.42
N TYR A 127 -12.37 -12.08 15.45
CA TYR A 127 -12.42 -11.35 16.70
C TYR A 127 -11.00 -10.99 17.16
N LEU A 128 -10.73 -9.69 17.30
CA LEU A 128 -9.49 -9.14 17.85
C LEU A 128 -9.82 -8.06 18.87
N ASP A 129 -9.09 -8.05 19.99
CA ASP A 129 -9.20 -7.02 21.01
C ASP A 129 -7.81 -6.55 21.48
N ASN A 130 -7.77 -5.60 22.39
CA ASN A 130 -6.50 -5.08 22.94
C ASN A 130 -6.00 -5.86 24.17
N SER A 131 -6.65 -6.97 24.54
CA SER A 131 -6.36 -7.69 25.79
C SER A 131 -6.12 -9.18 25.59
N LYS A 132 -7.20 -9.95 25.47
CA LYS A 132 -7.15 -11.42 25.49
C LYS A 132 -6.93 -12.04 24.11
N ASN A 133 -7.31 -11.35 23.04
CA ASN A 133 -7.20 -11.85 21.67
C ASN A 133 -6.57 -10.79 20.76
N ARG A 134 -5.32 -10.45 21.04
CA ARG A 134 -4.59 -9.41 20.30
C ARG A 134 -3.88 -9.96 19.09
N VAL A 135 -3.25 -11.12 19.23
CA VAL A 135 -2.53 -11.82 18.17
C VAL A 135 -3.19 -13.17 17.92
N SER A 136 -3.63 -13.39 16.69
CA SER A 136 -4.15 -14.67 16.23
C SER A 136 -3.08 -15.36 15.39
N VAL A 137 -2.47 -16.42 15.90
CA VAL A 137 -1.56 -17.29 15.15
C VAL A 137 -2.39 -18.30 14.38
N ILE A 138 -2.30 -18.27 13.04
CA ILE A 138 -3.16 -19.06 12.15
C ILE A 138 -2.30 -20.10 11.45
N THR A 139 -2.50 -21.37 11.81
CA THR A 139 -1.78 -22.50 11.21
C THR A 139 -2.65 -23.24 10.19
N GLY A 140 -2.02 -24.06 9.38
CA GLY A 140 -2.67 -24.90 8.38
C GLY A 140 -1.98 -24.85 7.02
N PRO A 141 -2.39 -25.70 6.08
CA PRO A 141 -1.73 -25.86 4.79
C PRO A 141 -1.91 -24.62 3.90
N ASN A 142 -0.98 -24.46 2.96
CA ASN A 142 -1.12 -23.47 1.90
C ASN A 142 -2.31 -23.85 1.01
N MET A 143 -2.91 -22.87 0.33
CA MET A 143 -4.14 -23.00 -0.47
C MET A 143 -5.42 -23.27 0.32
N ALA A 144 -5.35 -23.47 1.64
CA ALA A 144 -6.55 -23.71 2.46
C ALA A 144 -7.35 -22.43 2.78
N GLY A 145 -6.83 -21.24 2.45
CA GLY A 145 -7.55 -19.97 2.58
C GLY A 145 -7.08 -19.03 3.69
N LYS A 146 -5.95 -19.30 4.37
CA LYS A 146 -5.37 -18.42 5.42
C LYS A 146 -5.20 -16.97 4.93
N SER A 147 -4.45 -16.79 3.85
CA SER A 147 -4.17 -15.46 3.28
C SER A 147 -5.45 -14.75 2.82
N THR A 148 -6.41 -15.48 2.25
CA THR A 148 -7.72 -14.94 1.87
C THR A 148 -8.47 -14.40 3.07
N TYR A 149 -8.51 -15.16 4.17
CA TYR A 149 -9.14 -14.76 5.43
C TYR A 149 -8.51 -13.50 6.04
N MET A 150 -7.18 -13.43 6.06
CA MET A 150 -6.49 -12.26 6.60
C MET A 150 -6.70 -11.01 5.75
N ARG A 151 -6.59 -11.13 4.42
CA ARG A 151 -6.87 -10.03 3.48
C ARG A 151 -8.32 -9.57 3.57
N GLN A 152 -9.27 -10.48 3.68
CA GLN A 152 -10.68 -10.19 3.94
C GLN A 152 -10.85 -9.29 5.16
N THR A 153 -10.21 -9.63 6.28
CA THR A 153 -10.30 -8.84 7.51
C THR A 153 -9.74 -7.43 7.31
N ALA A 154 -8.58 -7.29 6.67
CA ALA A 154 -7.99 -5.99 6.35
C ALA A 154 -8.90 -5.14 5.48
N LEU A 155 -9.49 -5.73 4.43
CA LEU A 155 -10.41 -5.04 3.52
C LEU A 155 -11.69 -4.60 4.22
N ILE A 156 -12.28 -5.45 5.07
CA ILE A 156 -13.47 -5.10 5.86
C ILE A 156 -13.19 -3.89 6.77
N VAL A 157 -12.04 -3.89 7.46
CA VAL A 157 -11.64 -2.76 8.33
C VAL A 157 -11.41 -1.50 7.50
N LEU A 158 -10.73 -1.59 6.36
CA LEU A 158 -10.51 -0.47 5.45
C LEU A 158 -11.83 0.09 4.93
N MET A 159 -12.72 -0.77 4.41
CA MET A 159 -14.04 -0.38 3.90
C MET A 159 -14.89 0.31 4.97
N ALA A 160 -14.88 -0.21 6.21
CA ALA A 160 -15.58 0.41 7.33
C ALA A 160 -15.06 1.83 7.61
N GLN A 161 -13.74 2.04 7.56
CA GLN A 161 -13.12 3.33 7.88
C GLN A 161 -13.29 4.40 6.79
N ILE A 162 -13.45 4.00 5.52
CA ILE A 162 -13.79 4.95 4.45
C ILE A 162 -15.30 5.28 4.40
N GLY A 163 -16.10 4.72 5.30
CA GLY A 163 -17.55 4.96 5.37
C GLY A 163 -18.40 4.05 4.49
N SER A 164 -17.83 2.98 3.94
CA SER A 164 -18.57 1.96 3.17
C SER A 164 -19.29 0.96 4.09
N PHE A 165 -20.34 0.34 3.58
CA PHE A 165 -20.86 -0.91 4.13
C PHE A 165 -19.88 -2.04 3.81
N VAL A 166 -19.94 -3.13 4.58
CA VAL A 166 -18.93 -4.19 4.57
C VAL A 166 -19.52 -5.57 4.26
N PRO A 167 -18.77 -6.46 3.59
CA PRO A 167 -19.19 -7.82 3.28
C PRO A 167 -19.14 -8.73 4.52
N ALA A 168 -20.15 -8.63 5.37
CA ALA A 168 -20.31 -9.41 6.59
C ALA A 168 -21.79 -9.56 6.94
N GLU A 169 -22.12 -10.46 7.87
CA GLU A 169 -23.44 -10.49 8.50
C GLU A 169 -23.59 -9.40 9.56
N LYS A 170 -22.54 -9.23 10.38
CA LYS A 170 -22.42 -8.15 11.37
C LYS A 170 -20.96 -7.74 11.47
N ALA A 171 -20.71 -6.45 11.71
CA ALA A 171 -19.37 -5.95 11.93
C ALA A 171 -19.38 -4.83 12.98
N ASN A 172 -18.48 -4.95 13.97
CA ASN A 172 -18.17 -3.92 14.95
C ASN A 172 -16.67 -3.65 14.87
N ILE A 173 -16.30 -2.52 14.30
CA ILE A 173 -14.93 -2.24 13.88
C ILE A 173 -14.33 -1.14 14.73
N GLY A 174 -13.28 -1.49 15.48
CA GLY A 174 -12.42 -0.53 16.17
C GLY A 174 -11.56 0.24 15.18
N ILE A 175 -11.44 1.55 15.42
CA ILE A 175 -10.63 2.41 14.58
C ILE A 175 -9.16 1.96 14.64
N ALA A 176 -8.59 1.67 13.48
CA ALA A 176 -7.16 1.43 13.28
C ALA A 176 -6.52 2.69 12.69
N ASP A 177 -5.38 3.09 13.23
CA ASP A 177 -4.63 4.23 12.69
C ASP A 177 -3.88 3.87 11.40
N ARG A 178 -3.45 2.61 11.30
CA ARG A 178 -2.79 2.04 10.12
C ARG A 178 -3.16 0.57 9.94
N ILE A 179 -3.15 0.13 8.71
CA ILE A 179 -3.26 -1.28 8.34
C ILE A 179 -1.97 -1.62 7.60
N PHE A 180 -1.19 -2.53 8.17
CA PHE A 180 0.01 -3.04 7.55
C PHE A 180 -0.22 -4.46 7.05
N THR A 181 0.25 -4.73 5.86
CA THR A 181 0.17 -6.06 5.26
C THR A 181 1.53 -6.50 4.77
N ARG A 182 1.94 -7.71 5.15
CA ARG A 182 3.04 -8.45 4.55
C ARG A 182 2.47 -9.77 4.07
N VAL A 183 2.19 -9.87 2.78
CA VAL A 183 1.49 -11.02 2.19
C VAL A 183 2.14 -11.39 0.87
N GLY A 184 2.87 -12.50 0.84
CA GLY A 184 3.54 -13.04 -0.33
C GLY A 184 4.59 -12.10 -0.94
N ALA A 185 5.76 -12.61 -1.33
CA ALA A 185 6.69 -11.86 -2.16
C ALA A 185 6.30 -12.06 -3.62
N SER A 186 6.18 -11.00 -4.39
CA SER A 186 6.49 -11.05 -5.81
C SER A 186 8.01 -10.92 -5.92
N ASP A 187 8.65 -11.80 -6.68
CA ASP A 187 10.06 -11.66 -6.98
C ASP A 187 10.29 -10.32 -7.67
N ASP A 188 10.92 -9.40 -6.98
CA ASP A 188 11.39 -8.16 -7.59
C ASP A 188 12.76 -8.41 -8.20
N LEU A 189 12.75 -9.03 -9.37
CA LEU A 189 13.95 -9.32 -10.16
C LEU A 189 14.69 -8.03 -10.59
N ALA A 190 14.00 -6.88 -10.54
CA ALA A 190 14.57 -5.62 -10.99
C ALA A 190 15.51 -4.98 -9.95
N SER A 191 15.31 -5.26 -8.65
CA SER A 191 16.11 -4.67 -7.57
C SER A 191 17.35 -5.50 -7.19
N GLY A 192 17.50 -6.73 -7.70
CA GLY A 192 18.60 -7.63 -7.36
C GLY A 192 18.66 -8.07 -5.88
N GLN A 193 17.64 -7.75 -5.09
CA GLN A 193 17.54 -8.15 -3.69
C GLN A 193 16.93 -9.55 -3.57
N SER A 194 17.41 -10.33 -2.61
CA SER A 194 16.79 -11.62 -2.32
C SER A 194 15.38 -11.41 -1.75
N THR A 195 14.45 -12.32 -2.08
CA THR A 195 13.06 -12.31 -1.55
C THR A 195 13.03 -12.21 -0.03
N PHE A 196 14.00 -12.83 0.65
CA PHE A 196 14.13 -12.76 2.11
C PHE A 196 14.53 -11.37 2.59
N MET A 197 15.43 -10.66 1.88
CA MET A 197 15.82 -9.28 2.25
C MET A 197 14.66 -8.31 2.07
N VAL A 198 13.88 -8.45 0.99
CA VAL A 198 12.66 -7.67 0.78
C VAL A 198 11.68 -7.91 1.93
N GLU A 199 11.45 -9.19 2.28
CA GLU A 199 10.59 -9.56 3.40
C GLU A 199 11.04 -8.90 4.71
N MET A 200 12.31 -9.00 5.05
CA MET A 200 12.85 -8.43 6.30
C MET A 200 12.77 -6.90 6.31
N THR A 201 12.96 -6.25 5.17
CA THR A 201 12.80 -4.80 5.04
C THR A 201 11.34 -4.36 5.29
N GLU A 202 10.37 -5.09 4.74
CA GLU A 202 8.95 -4.84 4.98
C GLU A 202 8.58 -5.06 6.45
N VAL A 203 9.03 -6.17 7.05
CA VAL A 203 8.81 -6.46 8.49
C VAL A 203 9.44 -5.37 9.35
N ALA A 204 10.67 -4.95 9.07
CA ALA A 204 11.33 -3.87 9.80
C ALA A 204 10.55 -2.54 9.71
N ASN A 205 10.04 -2.21 8.51
CA ASN A 205 9.19 -1.02 8.32
C ASN A 205 7.90 -1.11 9.15
N ILE A 206 7.24 -2.28 9.17
CA ILE A 206 6.04 -2.51 9.97
C ILE A 206 6.34 -2.32 11.47
N LEU A 207 7.36 -3.00 11.99
CA LEU A 207 7.70 -2.96 13.41
C LEU A 207 8.11 -1.57 13.90
N ARG A 208 8.75 -0.76 13.05
CA ARG A 208 9.14 0.63 13.37
C ARG A 208 7.97 1.61 13.35
N ASN A 209 6.97 1.40 12.50
CA ASN A 209 5.90 2.37 12.24
C ASN A 209 4.54 1.98 12.81
N ALA A 210 4.36 0.73 13.26
CA ALA A 210 3.12 0.29 13.85
C ALA A 210 2.94 0.86 15.27
N THR A 211 1.68 1.00 15.67
CA THR A 211 1.26 1.41 17.01
C THR A 211 0.31 0.37 17.62
N SER A 212 -0.01 0.50 18.89
CA SER A 212 -1.00 -0.38 19.56
C SER A 212 -2.41 -0.30 18.94
N ARG A 213 -2.68 0.71 18.12
CA ARG A 213 -3.96 0.86 17.39
C ARG A 213 -3.91 0.31 15.98
N SER A 214 -2.74 -0.09 15.49
CA SER A 214 -2.59 -0.64 14.13
C SER A 214 -3.18 -2.04 14.02
N LEU A 215 -3.55 -2.41 12.80
CA LEU A 215 -3.89 -3.78 12.41
C LEU A 215 -2.77 -4.34 11.53
N LEU A 216 -2.17 -5.45 11.94
CA LEU A 216 -1.09 -6.09 11.22
C LEU A 216 -1.60 -7.40 10.59
N ILE A 217 -1.25 -7.60 9.32
CA ILE A 217 -1.51 -8.82 8.55
C ILE A 217 -0.17 -9.37 8.11
N LEU A 218 0.31 -10.42 8.76
CA LEU A 218 1.62 -11.01 8.53
C LEU A 218 1.47 -12.45 8.04
N ASP A 219 1.91 -12.72 6.83
CA ASP A 219 1.75 -14.00 6.17
C ASP A 219 3.10 -14.65 5.88
N GLU A 220 3.34 -15.83 6.48
CA GLU A 220 4.49 -16.68 6.27
C GLU A 220 5.85 -15.99 6.50
N ILE A 221 5.99 -15.24 7.59
CA ILE A 221 7.25 -14.61 7.98
C ILE A 221 8.33 -15.65 8.27
N GLY A 222 9.53 -15.45 7.71
CA GLY A 222 10.69 -16.32 7.90
C GLY A 222 10.79 -17.49 6.92
N ARG A 223 9.92 -17.55 5.89
CA ARG A 223 9.92 -18.67 4.93
C ARG A 223 11.13 -18.66 3.98
N GLY A 224 11.72 -17.49 3.73
CA GLY A 224 12.79 -17.29 2.74
C GLY A 224 14.20 -17.68 3.20
N THR A 225 14.35 -18.30 4.39
CA THR A 225 15.65 -18.69 4.97
C THR A 225 15.62 -20.11 5.55
N SER A 226 16.66 -20.52 6.31
CA SER A 226 16.69 -21.82 6.99
C SER A 226 15.52 -21.93 7.98
N THR A 227 15.06 -23.17 8.22
CA THR A 227 13.90 -23.42 9.11
C THR A 227 14.12 -22.85 10.51
N PHE A 228 15.30 -23.03 11.08
CA PHE A 228 15.60 -22.55 12.44
C PHE A 228 15.69 -21.02 12.51
N ASP A 229 16.35 -20.38 11.55
CA ASP A 229 16.43 -18.92 11.50
C ASP A 229 15.04 -18.32 11.29
N GLY A 230 14.27 -18.87 10.34
CA GLY A 230 12.91 -18.41 10.05
C GLY A 230 11.97 -18.55 11.24
N LEU A 231 12.00 -19.69 11.92
CA LEU A 231 11.22 -19.93 13.14
C LEU A 231 11.62 -18.94 14.25
N SER A 232 12.93 -18.75 14.46
CA SER A 232 13.44 -17.86 15.51
C SER A 232 13.02 -16.40 15.26
N ILE A 233 13.09 -15.94 14.01
CA ILE A 233 12.63 -14.60 13.61
C ILE A 233 11.12 -14.47 13.82
N ALA A 234 10.33 -15.42 13.33
CA ALA A 234 8.88 -15.40 13.47
C ALA A 234 8.43 -15.38 14.94
N TRP A 235 9.10 -16.18 15.79
CA TRP A 235 8.88 -16.21 17.23
C TRP A 235 9.15 -14.85 17.87
N ALA A 236 10.34 -14.29 17.63
CA ALA A 236 10.74 -12.99 18.17
C ALA A 236 9.82 -11.85 17.71
N VAL A 237 9.35 -11.90 16.45
CA VAL A 237 8.37 -10.93 15.92
C VAL A 237 7.05 -11.02 16.67
N ILE A 238 6.53 -12.22 16.95
CA ILE A 238 5.29 -12.39 17.74
C ILE A 238 5.48 -11.88 19.17
N GLU A 239 6.61 -12.18 19.83
CA GLU A 239 6.92 -11.66 21.15
C GLU A 239 6.95 -10.13 21.18
N TYR A 240 7.63 -9.53 20.22
CA TYR A 240 7.70 -8.07 20.08
C TYR A 240 6.31 -7.43 19.91
N ILE A 241 5.49 -7.98 19.01
CA ILE A 241 4.15 -7.46 18.68
C ILE A 241 3.19 -7.66 19.86
N SER A 242 3.23 -8.82 20.53
CA SER A 242 2.31 -9.15 21.63
C SER A 242 2.58 -8.34 22.90
N ASN A 243 3.81 -7.84 23.08
CA ASN A 243 4.22 -7.09 24.23
C ASN A 243 3.59 -5.67 24.24
N THR A 244 2.65 -5.44 25.16
CA THR A 244 1.95 -4.14 25.28
C THR A 244 2.84 -2.98 25.71
N LYS A 245 4.01 -3.25 26.28
CA LYS A 245 4.98 -2.20 26.64
C LYS A 245 5.83 -1.77 25.46
N ILE A 246 5.90 -2.58 24.41
CA ILE A 246 6.68 -2.33 23.20
C ILE A 246 5.74 -1.88 22.07
N LEU A 247 4.80 -2.74 21.66
CA LEU A 247 3.90 -2.47 20.56
C LEU A 247 2.42 -2.74 20.91
N GLY A 248 2.04 -3.98 21.18
CA GLY A 248 0.68 -4.34 21.53
C GLY A 248 -0.35 -4.20 20.41
N ALA A 249 0.05 -4.38 19.15
CA ALA A 249 -0.82 -4.23 17.99
C ALA A 249 -1.73 -5.46 17.76
N LYS A 250 -2.92 -5.24 17.19
CA LYS A 250 -3.81 -6.32 16.74
C LYS A 250 -3.23 -6.96 15.50
N THR A 251 -3.07 -8.29 15.53
CA THR A 251 -2.34 -8.99 14.49
C THR A 251 -3.03 -10.30 14.09
N LEU A 252 -3.15 -10.53 12.79
CA LEU A 252 -3.35 -11.83 12.20
C LEU A 252 -2.01 -12.31 11.64
N PHE A 253 -1.51 -13.42 12.14
CA PHE A 253 -0.22 -13.97 11.81
C PHE A 253 -0.39 -15.40 11.26
N ALA A 254 -0.30 -15.57 9.94
CA ALA A 254 -0.33 -16.89 9.34
C ALA A 254 1.08 -17.48 9.24
N THR A 255 1.17 -18.77 9.55
CA THR A 255 2.45 -19.47 9.54
C THR A 255 2.28 -20.93 9.17
N HIS A 256 3.36 -21.52 8.70
CA HIS A 256 3.54 -22.96 8.54
C HIS A 256 4.35 -23.59 9.70
N TYR A 257 4.91 -22.76 10.58
CA TYR A 257 5.63 -23.22 11.78
C TYR A 257 4.62 -23.61 12.86
N HIS A 258 4.45 -24.92 13.10
CA HIS A 258 3.54 -25.44 14.12
C HIS A 258 4.05 -25.12 15.54
N GLU A 259 5.35 -24.97 15.70
CA GLU A 259 6.02 -24.63 16.95
C GLU A 259 5.54 -23.29 17.53
N LEU A 260 5.10 -22.37 16.70
CA LEU A 260 4.57 -21.09 17.14
C LEU A 260 3.23 -21.21 17.89
N THR A 261 2.56 -22.35 17.80
CA THR A 261 1.35 -22.64 18.60
C THR A 261 1.65 -22.75 20.09
N GLU A 262 2.89 -23.06 20.47
CA GLU A 262 3.34 -23.09 21.86
C GLU A 262 3.31 -21.70 22.55
N LEU A 263 3.14 -20.61 21.79
CA LEU A 263 3.05 -19.25 22.32
C LEU A 263 1.70 -18.97 23.01
N GLU A 264 0.64 -19.72 22.66
CA GLU A 264 -0.63 -19.64 23.40
C GLU A 264 -0.44 -20.09 24.85
N GLY A 265 -0.93 -19.30 25.80
CA GLY A 265 -0.73 -19.52 27.22
C GLY A 265 0.63 -19.06 27.78
N LYS A 266 1.65 -18.85 26.94
CA LYS A 266 2.95 -18.27 27.35
C LYS A 266 2.96 -16.75 27.18
N LEU A 267 2.36 -16.25 26.10
CA LEU A 267 2.26 -14.84 25.81
C LEU A 267 0.81 -14.35 25.99
N ALA A 268 0.64 -13.28 26.75
CA ALA A 268 -0.67 -12.70 27.00
C ALA A 268 -1.28 -12.11 25.72
N GLY A 269 -2.49 -12.55 25.38
CA GLY A 269 -3.22 -12.06 24.22
C GLY A 269 -2.89 -12.75 22.89
N VAL A 270 -2.09 -13.81 22.93
CA VAL A 270 -1.83 -14.70 21.79
C VAL A 270 -2.78 -15.89 21.84
N ASN A 271 -3.45 -16.19 20.74
CA ASN A 271 -4.36 -17.32 20.60
C ASN A 271 -4.12 -18.04 19.27
N ASN A 272 -4.29 -19.35 19.30
CA ASN A 272 -4.14 -20.19 18.13
C ASN A 272 -5.45 -20.40 17.39
N TYR A 273 -5.34 -20.38 16.09
CA TYR A 273 -6.40 -20.71 15.15
C TYR A 273 -5.84 -21.62 14.06
N CYS A 274 -6.70 -22.43 13.48
CA CYS A 274 -6.34 -23.27 12.35
C CYS A 274 -7.46 -23.32 11.30
N ILE A 275 -7.09 -23.74 10.10
CA ILE A 275 -8.09 -24.07 9.08
C ILE A 275 -8.68 -25.44 9.39
N ALA A 276 -10.01 -25.51 9.47
CA ALA A 276 -10.72 -26.78 9.64
C ALA A 276 -10.50 -27.67 8.42
N VAL A 277 -10.09 -28.91 8.68
CA VAL A 277 -9.86 -29.96 7.68
C VAL A 277 -10.75 -31.15 8.02
N LYS A 278 -11.35 -31.76 7.01
CA LYS A 278 -12.08 -33.02 7.14
C LYS A 278 -11.29 -34.12 6.45
N GLU A 279 -10.84 -35.09 7.22
CA GLU A 279 -10.16 -36.29 6.71
C GLU A 279 -11.21 -37.30 6.22
N ARG A 280 -11.00 -37.87 5.03
CA ARG A 280 -11.79 -38.98 4.46
C ARG A 280 -10.83 -40.08 4.02
N GLY A 281 -10.43 -40.98 4.93
CA GLY A 281 -9.38 -41.95 4.67
C GLY A 281 -8.05 -41.22 4.37
N ASP A 282 -7.43 -41.52 3.24
CA ASP A 282 -6.20 -40.87 2.76
C ASP A 282 -6.40 -39.49 2.10
N ASP A 283 -7.65 -39.07 1.89
CA ASP A 283 -7.98 -37.80 1.26
C ASP A 283 -8.37 -36.75 2.29
N ILE A 284 -8.04 -35.49 1.98
CA ILE A 284 -8.38 -34.33 2.81
C ILE A 284 -9.28 -33.36 2.05
N VAL A 285 -10.23 -32.80 2.80
CA VAL A 285 -11.07 -31.70 2.29
C VAL A 285 -10.87 -30.49 3.17
N PHE A 286 -10.38 -29.39 2.58
CA PHE A 286 -10.27 -28.12 3.27
C PHE A 286 -11.63 -27.45 3.39
N LEU A 287 -12.12 -27.27 4.61
CA LEU A 287 -13.41 -26.63 4.86
C LEU A 287 -13.37 -25.12 4.74
N ARG A 288 -12.17 -24.53 4.57
CA ARG A 288 -11.93 -23.08 4.46
C ARG A 288 -12.53 -22.27 5.62
N LYS A 289 -12.75 -22.92 6.77
CA LYS A 289 -13.28 -22.32 7.99
C LYS A 289 -12.16 -22.19 9.01
N ILE A 290 -12.00 -21.00 9.55
CA ILE A 290 -11.07 -20.72 10.65
C ILE A 290 -11.74 -21.13 11.96
N VAL A 291 -11.07 -21.96 12.74
CA VAL A 291 -11.53 -22.45 14.05
C VAL A 291 -10.45 -22.23 15.10
N LYS A 292 -10.84 -22.13 16.36
CA LYS A 292 -9.91 -21.99 17.47
C LYS A 292 -9.15 -23.29 17.71
N GLY A 293 -7.83 -23.21 17.96
CA GLY A 293 -6.93 -24.32 18.20
C GLY A 293 -5.74 -24.31 17.24
N GLY A 294 -4.70 -25.08 17.55
CA GLY A 294 -3.56 -25.33 16.66
C GLY A 294 -3.85 -26.47 15.69
N ALA A 295 -3.18 -26.50 14.54
CA ALA A 295 -3.13 -27.69 13.71
C ALA A 295 -1.99 -28.59 14.19
N ASP A 296 -2.32 -29.78 14.61
CA ASP A 296 -1.34 -30.76 15.15
C ASP A 296 -0.57 -31.50 14.04
N LYS A 297 -1.05 -31.43 12.80
CA LYS A 297 -0.49 -32.15 11.65
C LYS A 297 -0.18 -31.20 10.49
N SER A 298 0.93 -31.48 9.82
CA SER A 298 1.20 -30.88 8.52
C SER A 298 0.51 -31.68 7.42
N TYR A 299 -0.06 -30.99 6.45
CA TYR A 299 -0.79 -31.62 5.33
C TYR A 299 -0.04 -31.45 3.99
N GLY A 300 1.27 -31.17 4.02
CA GLY A 300 2.07 -30.92 2.82
C GLY A 300 2.07 -32.10 1.84
N ILE A 301 2.21 -33.33 2.35
CA ILE A 301 2.21 -34.56 1.54
C ILE A 301 0.84 -34.77 0.87
N GLN A 302 -0.24 -34.56 1.62
CA GLN A 302 -1.60 -34.67 1.07
C GLN A 302 -1.88 -33.62 -0.02
N VAL A 303 -1.36 -32.40 0.16
CA VAL A 303 -1.44 -31.36 -0.89
C VAL A 303 -0.63 -31.76 -2.12
N ALA A 304 0.55 -32.35 -1.94
CA ALA A 304 1.36 -32.85 -3.06
C ALA A 304 0.63 -33.97 -3.83
N LYS A 305 -0.05 -34.88 -3.11
CA LYS A 305 -0.89 -35.91 -3.73
C LYS A 305 -2.04 -35.29 -4.53
N LEU A 306 -2.75 -34.32 -3.97
CA LEU A 306 -3.83 -33.58 -4.66
C LEU A 306 -3.33 -32.82 -5.90
N ALA A 307 -2.07 -32.36 -5.88
CA ALA A 307 -1.43 -31.69 -7.02
C ALA A 307 -0.97 -32.68 -8.13
N GLY A 308 -1.11 -33.99 -7.91
CA GLY A 308 -0.76 -35.01 -8.90
C GLY A 308 0.72 -35.45 -8.87
N VAL A 309 1.43 -35.25 -7.74
CA VAL A 309 2.78 -35.84 -7.55
C VAL A 309 2.66 -37.36 -7.56
N PRO A 310 3.54 -38.08 -8.26
CA PRO A 310 3.48 -39.54 -8.39
C PRO A 310 3.43 -40.27 -7.04
N ASP A 311 2.61 -41.32 -6.95
CA ASP A 311 2.37 -42.06 -5.70
C ASP A 311 3.66 -42.60 -5.05
N VAL A 312 4.62 -43.06 -5.86
CA VAL A 312 5.93 -43.50 -5.37
C VAL A 312 6.68 -42.43 -4.56
N VAL A 313 6.60 -41.17 -5.00
CA VAL A 313 7.20 -40.04 -4.29
C VAL A 313 6.41 -39.73 -3.00
N ILE A 314 5.08 -39.80 -3.06
CA ILE A 314 4.21 -39.59 -1.91
C ILE A 314 4.45 -40.63 -0.81
N GLU A 315 4.53 -41.94 -1.15
CA GLU A 315 4.80 -43.01 -0.20
C GLU A 315 6.17 -42.81 0.45
N ARG A 316 7.21 -42.54 -0.33
CA ARG A 316 8.56 -42.29 0.23
C ARG A 316 8.59 -41.04 1.13
N ALA A 317 7.84 -39.99 0.77
CA ALA A 317 7.75 -38.82 1.62
C ALA A 317 7.06 -39.10 2.97
N LYS A 318 6.06 -40.01 3.01
CA LYS A 318 5.41 -40.43 4.27
C LYS A 318 6.41 -41.15 5.16
N GLU A 319 7.18 -42.13 4.62
CA GLU A 319 8.21 -42.85 5.36
C GLU A 319 9.25 -41.88 5.96
N LEU A 320 9.76 -40.94 5.14
CA LEU A 320 10.75 -39.96 5.58
C LEU A 320 10.22 -39.04 6.70
N VAL A 321 8.94 -38.64 6.66
CA VAL A 321 8.35 -37.82 7.74
C VAL A 321 8.31 -38.59 9.03
N GLU A 322 7.95 -39.90 9.01
CA GLU A 322 7.95 -40.74 10.22
C GLU A 322 9.37 -40.87 10.79
N GLU A 323 10.38 -41.07 9.95
CA GLU A 323 11.78 -41.12 10.38
C GLU A 323 12.24 -39.78 11.01
N LEU A 324 11.90 -38.64 10.38
CA LEU A 324 12.29 -37.31 10.86
C LEU A 324 11.56 -36.88 12.14
N VAL A 325 10.30 -37.24 12.30
CA VAL A 325 9.51 -36.95 13.52
C VAL A 325 10.01 -37.80 14.70
N SER A 326 10.43 -39.04 14.45
CA SER A 326 11.00 -39.89 15.49
C SER A 326 12.39 -39.46 15.96
N ALA A 327 13.13 -38.69 15.15
CA ALA A 327 14.48 -38.17 15.42
C ALA A 327 14.53 -36.88 16.28
N ASP A 328 13.43 -36.52 16.96
CA ASP A 328 13.38 -35.58 18.10
C ASP A 328 13.77 -34.11 17.91
N ILE A 329 13.23 -33.46 16.88
CA ILE A 329 13.29 -31.98 16.77
C ILE A 329 12.31 -31.32 17.77
N THR A 330 11.24 -31.99 18.14
CA THR A 330 10.17 -31.47 19.00
C THR A 330 10.58 -31.35 20.48
N ALA A 331 11.50 -32.19 20.96
CA ALA A 331 11.99 -32.14 22.34
C ALA A 331 12.87 -30.90 22.59
N ALA A 332 13.75 -30.56 21.69
CA ALA A 332 14.63 -29.39 21.83
C ALA A 332 13.86 -28.07 21.91
N VAL A 333 12.77 -27.94 21.16
CA VAL A 333 11.89 -26.73 21.18
C VAL A 333 11.08 -26.65 22.48
N LYS A 334 10.61 -27.76 23.02
CA LYS A 334 9.92 -27.80 24.31
C LYS A 334 10.81 -27.43 25.50
N ASP A 335 12.08 -27.81 25.46
CA ASP A 335 13.06 -27.47 26.50
C ASP A 335 13.40 -25.97 26.52
N ILE A 336 13.63 -25.35 25.38
CA ILE A 336 13.84 -23.89 25.26
C ILE A 336 12.63 -23.12 25.81
N ALA A 337 11.41 -23.58 25.51
CA ALA A 337 10.18 -22.96 25.98
C ALA A 337 9.93 -23.14 27.50
N SER A 338 10.51 -24.15 28.13
CA SER A 338 10.40 -24.40 29.58
C SER A 338 11.44 -23.64 30.42
N GLU A 339 12.61 -23.32 29.88
CA GLU A 339 13.68 -22.61 30.60
C GLU A 339 13.39 -21.14 30.90
N ASN A 340 12.46 -20.49 30.20
CA ASN A 340 12.06 -19.09 30.45
C ASN A 340 11.36 -18.85 31.82
N LYS A 341 11.24 -19.86 32.70
CA LYS A 341 10.70 -19.72 34.06
C LYS A 341 11.73 -19.38 35.14
N LYS A 342 13.03 -19.36 34.84
CA LYS A 342 14.07 -19.14 35.87
C LYS A 342 15.20 -18.22 35.42
N THR A 343 14.92 -16.99 35.08
CA THR A 343 15.96 -15.97 35.19
C THR A 343 15.36 -14.59 35.50
N LYS A 344 15.19 -14.36 36.80
CA LYS A 344 15.26 -13.00 37.33
C LYS A 344 16.74 -12.60 37.31
N THR A 345 17.19 -11.93 36.30
CA THR A 345 18.32 -11.02 36.37
C THR A 345 18.20 -10.06 35.18
N LYS A 346 18.02 -8.81 35.53
CA LYS A 346 18.11 -7.69 34.59
C LYS A 346 19.52 -7.68 34.00
N PRO A 347 19.72 -7.65 32.71
CA PRO A 347 20.91 -7.06 32.15
C PRO A 347 20.68 -5.54 32.08
N GLN A 348 21.33 -4.79 32.95
CA GLN A 348 21.71 -3.42 32.62
C GLN A 348 22.65 -3.54 31.43
N VAL A 349 22.19 -3.21 30.25
CA VAL A 349 23.08 -2.96 29.13
C VAL A 349 23.61 -1.54 29.32
N HIS A 350 24.83 -1.45 29.83
CA HIS A 350 25.67 -0.29 29.66
C HIS A 350 25.87 -0.07 28.16
N LEU A 351 25.34 1.04 27.66
CA LEU A 351 25.67 1.63 26.38
C LEU A 351 26.96 2.41 26.56
N ASP A 352 28.10 1.72 26.60
CA ASP A 352 29.39 2.34 26.45
C ASP A 352 30.26 1.43 25.59
N GLU A 353 30.69 2.00 24.49
CA GLU A 353 31.84 1.61 23.68
C GLU A 353 31.88 0.16 23.15
N LEU A 354 31.20 -0.09 22.07
CA LEU A 354 31.60 -1.13 21.14
C LEU A 354 32.07 -0.47 19.84
N ASP A 355 33.33 -0.71 19.55
CA ASP A 355 34.06 -0.35 18.34
C ASP A 355 33.21 -0.51 17.09
N LEU A 356 32.93 0.61 16.44
CA LEU A 356 32.28 0.69 15.11
C LEU A 356 33.31 0.46 14.00
N GLU A 357 34.08 -0.62 14.08
CA GLU A 357 34.88 -1.12 12.96
C GLU A 357 34.44 -2.51 12.54
N GLN A 358 33.16 -2.63 12.20
CA GLN A 358 32.72 -3.73 11.33
C GLN A 358 32.19 -3.12 10.06
N ILE A 359 33.00 -3.24 9.02
CA ILE A 359 32.76 -2.82 7.65
C ILE A 359 31.35 -3.27 7.25
N SER A 360 30.41 -2.31 7.23
CA SER A 360 29.13 -2.48 6.59
C SER A 360 29.37 -2.62 5.08
N LEU A 361 29.14 -3.80 4.53
CA LEU A 361 29.26 -4.07 3.09
C LEU A 361 28.20 -3.34 2.24
N PHE A 362 27.32 -2.61 2.90
CA PHE A 362 26.31 -1.75 2.28
C PHE A 362 26.43 -0.36 2.91
N ASP A 363 27.23 0.49 2.28
CA ASP A 363 27.11 1.91 2.48
C ASP A 363 25.67 2.29 2.16
N THR A 364 24.87 2.51 3.20
CA THR A 364 23.62 3.23 3.05
C THR A 364 24.00 4.59 2.51
N VAL A 365 23.73 4.80 1.21
CA VAL A 365 23.86 6.09 0.56
C VAL A 365 23.14 7.10 1.48
N LYS A 366 23.91 7.94 2.12
CA LYS A 366 23.40 8.99 2.97
C LYS A 366 22.66 9.97 2.07
N ASP A 367 21.34 9.96 2.11
CA ASP A 367 20.49 11.02 1.53
C ASP A 367 20.65 12.36 2.29
N ASP A 368 21.55 12.40 3.27
CA ASP A 368 21.75 13.52 4.17
C ASP A 368 22.15 14.81 3.46
N ASP A 369 22.98 14.77 2.40
CA ASP A 369 23.42 15.97 1.71
C ASP A 369 22.33 16.62 0.84
N VAL A 370 21.45 15.84 0.21
CA VAL A 370 20.30 16.37 -0.55
C VAL A 370 19.23 16.89 0.40
N LEU A 371 19.00 16.18 1.51
CA LEU A 371 18.10 16.62 2.58
C LEU A 371 18.59 17.87 3.30
N GLU A 372 19.89 17.98 3.56
CA GLU A 372 20.49 19.20 4.13
C GLU A 372 20.41 20.37 3.16
N GLU A 373 20.72 20.15 1.88
CA GLU A 373 20.62 21.19 0.85
C GLU A 373 19.17 21.66 0.71
N LEU A 374 18.19 20.73 0.76
CA LEU A 374 16.76 21.04 0.72
C LEU A 374 16.27 21.83 1.95
N LYS A 375 16.77 21.49 3.15
CA LYS A 375 16.41 22.19 4.41
C LYS A 375 16.96 23.61 4.46
N ASN A 376 18.10 23.86 3.82
CA ASN A 376 18.79 25.16 3.82
C ASN A 376 18.31 26.12 2.72
N ILE A 377 17.36 25.71 1.89
CA ILE A 377 16.78 26.56 0.84
C ILE A 377 15.79 27.56 1.45
N ASP A 378 16.09 28.82 1.35
CA ASP A 378 15.14 29.90 1.68
C ASP A 378 14.16 30.14 0.52
N VAL A 379 13.04 29.45 0.56
CA VAL A 379 12.00 29.49 -0.47
C VAL A 379 11.43 30.91 -0.65
N SER A 380 11.49 31.75 0.40
CA SER A 380 10.89 33.09 0.40
C SER A 380 11.66 34.06 -0.51
N ASN A 381 12.95 33.79 -0.76
CA ASN A 381 13.84 34.65 -1.55
C ASN A 381 14.16 34.09 -2.94
N LEU A 382 13.54 32.97 -3.36
CA LEU A 382 13.75 32.39 -4.67
C LEU A 382 12.78 32.94 -5.71
N THR A 383 13.30 33.30 -6.88
CA THR A 383 12.43 33.52 -8.04
C THR A 383 11.85 32.19 -8.56
N PRO A 384 10.69 32.18 -9.28
CA PRO A 384 10.14 30.96 -9.85
C PRO A 384 11.12 30.17 -10.73
N ILE A 385 12.01 30.85 -11.43
CA ILE A 385 13.05 30.25 -12.28
C ILE A 385 14.12 29.59 -11.42
N ASP A 386 14.57 30.26 -10.36
CA ASP A 386 15.57 29.73 -9.45
C ASP A 386 15.04 28.52 -8.69
N ALA A 387 13.77 28.53 -8.28
CA ALA A 387 13.13 27.39 -7.64
C ALA A 387 13.11 26.17 -8.56
N LEU A 388 12.73 26.32 -9.83
CA LEU A 388 12.77 25.27 -10.84
C LEU A 388 14.19 24.72 -11.07
N ASN A 389 15.16 25.59 -11.20
CA ASN A 389 16.57 25.21 -11.38
C ASN A 389 17.10 24.44 -10.16
N THR A 390 16.72 24.86 -8.96
CA THR A 390 17.14 24.19 -7.70
C THR A 390 16.51 22.80 -7.60
N ILE A 391 15.22 22.65 -7.90
CA ILE A 391 14.53 21.34 -7.94
C ILE A 391 15.19 20.44 -8.98
N TYR A 392 15.48 20.94 -10.16
CA TYR A 392 16.14 20.17 -11.22
C TYR A 392 17.55 19.71 -10.81
N LYS A 393 18.32 20.56 -10.13
CA LYS A 393 19.65 20.25 -9.61
C LYS A 393 19.60 19.15 -8.54
N LEU A 394 18.65 19.23 -7.59
CA LEU A 394 18.44 18.21 -6.56
C LEU A 394 17.99 16.88 -7.17
N GLN A 395 17.09 16.92 -8.16
CA GLN A 395 16.64 15.73 -8.88
C GLN A 395 17.79 15.05 -9.66
N ASN A 396 18.66 15.83 -10.30
CA ASN A 396 19.83 15.27 -10.99
C ASN A 396 20.87 14.69 -10.02
N LYS A 397 21.04 15.30 -8.86
CA LYS A 397 21.89 14.71 -7.81
C LYS A 397 21.36 13.35 -7.35
N LEU A 398 20.05 13.19 -7.21
CA LEU A 398 19.43 11.91 -6.87
C LEU A 398 19.56 10.87 -8.00
N LYS A 399 19.36 11.28 -9.27
CA LYS A 399 19.46 10.38 -10.42
C LYS A 399 20.87 9.89 -10.75
N ASN A 400 21.88 10.66 -10.46
CA ASN A 400 23.29 10.32 -10.75
C ASN A 400 23.96 9.51 -9.62
N ARG A 401 23.20 9.05 -8.64
CA ARG A 401 23.67 8.22 -7.51
C ARG A 401 23.44 6.73 -7.71
N TRP A 402 22.78 6.36 -8.83
CA TRP A 402 22.49 4.97 -9.22
C TRP A 402 23.15 4.63 -10.55
#